data_4ab795ecf625745a861e5288d253adb4
#
_entry.id   4ab795ecf625745a861e5288d253adb4
#
_cell.length_a   1.000
_cell.length_b   1.000
_cell.length_c   1.000
_cell.angle_alpha   90.00
_cell.angle_beta   90.00
_cell.angle_gamma   90.00
#
_symmetry.space_group_name_H-M   'P 1'
#
loop_
_entity.id
_entity.type
_entity.pdbx_description
1 polymer ?
#
loop_
_entity_poly.entity_id
_entity_poly.type
_entity_poly.pdbx_seq_one_letter_code
_entity_poly.pdbx_strand_id
1 'polypeptide(L)'
;QAEDGIRDSVASRGLGDVYKRQVLEILNEGYGFLRSPKYSYLPGPDDIYVSKSQVRSFILKSGDTVGGYVRLPREGEKNLALLKIESVNFGDPDYCRERISFGNRVPLHPNNRLDMESNPDELSTRVIDMFIPIGKGQRALLVAPPRTGKTVLLQKIARAITDNNPDVSLFVLLIDERPEEVTEMERTVKGEVVSSTFDEPPQRHVQVADMVLEKAKRLVEHGNDVVILLDSITRLARASNTVSPSSGRVLTGGMEANALQRPKKFFGAARNTEEGGSLTIIATALIETGSRMDEVIFEEFKGTGNMEIYLERKLAEKRIYPAIDLQRSGTRKEELLIEPDDLNRIWLLRKVLNPMSPNESMEFLLDKLKGSKSNKDFLKAMNS
;
A
#
# COMPACT_ATOMS: atom_id res chain seq x y z
N GLN A 1 6.79 1.66 -21.36
CA GLN A 1 8.18 1.17 -21.30
C GLN A 1 8.98 2.16 -20.46
N ALA A 2 8.85 2.08 -19.15
CA ALA A 2 9.80 2.69 -18.24
C ALA A 2 10.80 1.58 -17.87
N GLU A 3 11.79 1.37 -18.72
CA GLU A 3 13.04 0.73 -18.36
C GLU A 3 13.84 1.71 -17.50
N ASP A 4 13.58 1.73 -16.20
CA ASP A 4 14.60 2.11 -15.23
C ASP A 4 15.45 0.86 -14.91
N GLY A 5 15.85 0.17 -15.95
CA GLY A 5 16.98 -0.72 -15.92
C GLY A 5 18.23 0.12 -15.65
N ILE A 6 18.87 -0.20 -14.55
CA ILE A 6 20.20 0.26 -14.19
C ILE A 6 21.09 0.14 -15.42
N ARG A 7 21.25 1.23 -16.17
CA ARG A 7 22.34 1.33 -17.15
C ARG A 7 23.61 1.51 -16.35
N ASP A 8 24.32 0.42 -16.13
CA ASP A 8 25.76 0.44 -15.87
C ASP A 8 26.45 1.02 -17.10
N SER A 9 26.47 2.33 -17.23
CA SER A 9 27.37 2.98 -18.17
C SER A 9 28.74 3.05 -17.51
N VAL A 10 29.54 2.03 -17.73
CA VAL A 10 30.97 2.08 -17.51
C VAL A 10 31.57 2.98 -18.62
N ALA A 11 31.62 4.26 -18.35
CA ALA A 11 32.43 5.19 -19.16
C ALA A 11 33.84 5.19 -18.59
N SER A 12 34.76 4.82 -19.46
CA SER A 12 36.18 4.61 -19.24
C SER A 12 36.94 5.87 -18.76
N ARG A 13 37.92 5.60 -17.91
CA ARG A 13 39.06 6.40 -17.46
C ARG A 13 38.86 7.31 -16.25
N GLY A 14 39.37 6.82 -15.14
CA GLY A 14 39.52 7.50 -13.87
C GLY A 14 38.37 7.19 -12.95
N LEU A 15 38.58 6.39 -11.90
CA LEU A 15 37.70 6.02 -10.74
C LEU A 15 36.30 6.62 -10.86
N GLY A 16 35.43 5.94 -11.63
CA GLY A 16 34.13 6.49 -12.03
C GLY A 16 33.17 6.51 -10.86
N ASP A 17 32.68 7.69 -10.53
CA ASP A 17 31.54 7.87 -9.64
C ASP A 17 30.33 7.18 -10.25
N VAL A 18 29.82 6.14 -9.59
CA VAL A 18 28.63 5.39 -10.03
C VAL A 18 27.39 6.07 -9.46
N TYR A 19 26.42 6.37 -10.32
CA TYR A 19 25.14 6.90 -9.88
C TYR A 19 24.30 5.79 -9.24
N LYS A 20 23.78 6.04 -8.04
CA LYS A 20 22.89 5.14 -7.31
C LYS A 20 21.67 5.90 -6.78
N ARG A 21 20.56 5.20 -6.64
CA ARG A 21 19.32 5.72 -6.05
C ARG A 21 18.75 4.69 -5.07
N GLN A 22 18.69 5.03 -3.80
CA GLN A 22 18.24 4.15 -2.72
C GLN A 22 17.56 4.94 -1.62
N VAL A 23 16.96 4.25 -0.64
CA VAL A 23 16.18 4.86 0.46
C VAL A 23 17.06 5.09 1.68
N LEU A 24 17.01 6.28 2.25
CA LEU A 24 17.80 6.67 3.41
C LEU A 24 17.19 6.14 4.72
N GLU A 25 18.00 5.47 5.50
CA GLU A 25 17.78 5.20 6.92
C GLU A 25 18.79 6.01 7.74
N ILE A 26 18.31 6.87 8.64
CA ILE A 26 19.14 7.65 9.54
C ILE A 26 19.24 6.93 10.89
N LEU A 27 20.46 6.72 11.36
CA LEU A 27 20.73 6.09 12.66
C LEU A 27 20.74 7.12 13.78
N ASN A 28 20.69 6.65 15.03
CA ASN A 28 20.63 7.49 16.22
C ASN A 28 21.81 8.46 16.34
N GLU A 29 22.97 8.09 15.79
CA GLU A 29 24.18 8.91 15.77
C GLU A 29 24.12 10.07 14.76
N GLY A 30 23.06 10.11 13.91
CA GLY A 30 22.78 11.20 12.95
C GLY A 30 23.46 11.08 11.59
N TYR A 31 24.20 10.00 11.32
CA TYR A 31 24.57 9.59 9.96
C TYR A 31 23.55 8.57 9.45
N GLY A 32 23.62 8.20 8.18
CA GLY A 32 22.67 7.25 7.61
C GLY A 32 23.28 6.30 6.60
N PHE A 33 22.44 5.37 6.14
CA PHE A 33 22.72 4.50 5.03
C PHE A 33 21.61 4.56 4.00
N LEU A 34 21.96 4.57 2.73
CA LEU A 34 20.99 4.31 1.67
C LEU A 34 20.83 2.78 1.57
N ARG A 35 19.58 2.35 1.68
CA ARG A 35 19.17 0.94 1.72
C ARG A 35 18.58 0.53 0.39
N SER A 36 18.97 -0.64 -0.09
CA SER A 36 18.48 -1.17 -1.37
C SER A 36 17.09 -1.83 -1.23
N PRO A 37 16.19 -1.65 -2.21
CA PRO A 37 14.92 -2.39 -2.27
C PRO A 37 15.13 -3.91 -2.36
N LYS A 38 16.25 -4.37 -2.92
CA LYS A 38 16.60 -5.81 -2.98
C LYS A 38 16.65 -6.51 -1.63
N TYR A 39 16.93 -5.75 -0.56
CA TYR A 39 16.98 -6.25 0.82
C TYR A 39 15.83 -5.72 1.65
N SER A 40 14.72 -5.35 1.00
CA SER A 40 13.53 -4.78 1.67
C SER A 40 13.87 -3.59 2.57
N TYR A 41 14.83 -2.74 2.14
CA TYR A 41 15.36 -1.57 2.87
C TYR A 41 16.03 -1.88 4.21
N LEU A 42 16.40 -3.11 4.47
CA LEU A 42 17.17 -3.51 5.64
C LEU A 42 18.68 -3.52 5.32
N PRO A 43 19.53 -3.57 6.36
CA PRO A 43 20.99 -3.63 6.19
C PRO A 43 21.43 -4.71 5.20
N GLY A 44 22.23 -4.30 4.21
CA GLY A 44 22.70 -5.17 3.14
C GLY A 44 24.11 -4.82 2.66
N PRO A 45 24.73 -5.66 1.82
CA PRO A 45 26.08 -5.43 1.32
C PRO A 45 26.18 -4.23 0.37
N ASP A 46 25.07 -3.80 -0.22
CA ASP A 46 25.00 -2.67 -1.17
C ASP A 46 24.74 -1.33 -0.48
N ASP A 47 24.79 -1.27 0.85
CA ASP A 47 24.52 -0.06 1.62
C ASP A 47 25.52 1.05 1.33
N ILE A 48 25.03 2.27 1.21
CA ILE A 48 25.83 3.45 0.91
C ILE A 48 25.81 4.38 2.11
N TYR A 49 26.97 4.67 2.67
CA TYR A 49 27.13 5.59 3.79
C TYR A 49 26.79 7.03 3.40
N VAL A 50 25.99 7.70 4.24
CA VAL A 50 25.62 9.11 4.14
C VAL A 50 26.11 9.83 5.40
N SER A 51 26.93 10.86 5.23
CA SER A 51 27.53 11.59 6.35
C SER A 51 26.52 12.46 7.11
N LYS A 52 26.81 12.74 8.39
CA LYS A 52 26.00 13.67 9.21
C LYS A 52 25.88 15.06 8.58
N SER A 53 26.94 15.53 7.93
CA SER A 53 26.95 16.82 7.25
C SER A 53 25.96 16.87 6.09
N GLN A 54 25.92 15.81 5.25
CA GLN A 54 24.96 15.72 4.16
C GLN A 54 23.51 15.64 4.68
N VAL A 55 23.26 14.81 5.70
CA VAL A 55 21.93 14.71 6.34
C VAL A 55 21.45 16.08 6.82
N ARG A 56 22.31 16.86 7.47
CA ARG A 56 21.97 18.18 7.99
C ARG A 56 21.82 19.24 6.91
N SER A 57 22.75 19.27 5.94
CA SER A 57 22.77 20.30 4.88
C SER A 57 21.52 20.26 4.01
N PHE A 58 21.02 19.07 3.72
CA PHE A 58 19.81 18.85 2.89
C PHE A 58 18.55 18.56 3.71
N ILE A 59 18.62 18.63 5.05
CA ILE A 59 17.49 18.34 5.96
C ILE A 59 16.82 17.00 5.60
N LEU A 60 17.66 15.98 5.33
CA LEU A 60 17.18 14.65 4.96
C LEU A 60 16.49 13.97 6.14
N LYS A 61 15.54 13.10 5.82
CA LYS A 61 14.81 12.30 6.79
C LYS A 61 14.85 10.81 6.38
N SER A 62 14.69 9.92 7.36
CA SER A 62 14.49 8.51 7.04
C SER A 62 13.29 8.33 6.11
N GLY A 63 13.45 7.46 5.10
CA GLY A 63 12.48 7.25 4.03
C GLY A 63 12.73 8.10 2.78
N ASP A 64 13.59 9.14 2.81
CA ASP A 64 13.94 9.87 1.59
C ASP A 64 14.62 8.96 0.58
N THR A 65 14.16 8.97 -0.65
CA THR A 65 14.81 8.31 -1.78
C THR A 65 15.88 9.25 -2.33
N VAL A 66 17.15 8.95 -2.05
CA VAL A 66 18.28 9.79 -2.43
C VAL A 66 18.98 9.21 -3.65
N GLY A 67 19.12 10.03 -4.69
CA GLY A 67 19.88 9.73 -5.89
C GLY A 67 21.15 10.59 -5.95
N GLY A 68 22.28 9.96 -6.32
CA GLY A 68 23.54 10.68 -6.39
C GLY A 68 24.73 9.81 -6.76
N TYR A 69 25.89 10.44 -6.78
CA TYR A 69 27.16 9.80 -7.10
C TYR A 69 27.81 9.22 -5.86
N VAL A 70 28.35 8.01 -5.98
CA VAL A 70 28.98 7.28 -4.88
C VAL A 70 30.44 6.97 -5.25
N ARG A 71 31.30 6.90 -4.24
CA ARG A 71 32.68 6.44 -4.37
C ARG A 71 32.86 5.05 -3.76
N LEU A 72 33.86 4.35 -4.23
CA LEU A 72 34.31 3.10 -3.63
C LEU A 72 34.81 3.31 -2.21
N PRO A 73 34.75 2.25 -1.35
CA PRO A 73 35.31 2.29 -0.02
C PRO A 73 36.81 2.59 -0.05
N ARG A 74 37.29 3.41 0.86
CA ARG A 74 38.71 3.61 1.12
C ARG A 74 39.26 2.49 2.00
N GLU A 75 40.58 2.45 2.13
CA GLU A 75 41.23 1.52 3.04
C GLU A 75 40.66 1.67 4.48
N GLY A 76 40.13 0.57 5.04
CA GLY A 76 39.45 0.58 6.34
C GLY A 76 37.94 0.88 6.31
N GLU A 77 37.36 1.30 5.21
CA GLU A 77 35.92 1.47 5.04
C GLU A 77 35.26 0.19 4.50
N LYS A 78 34.05 -0.13 4.97
CA LYS A 78 33.31 -1.33 4.50
C LYS A 78 32.27 -1.02 3.41
N ASN A 79 31.76 0.20 3.40
CA ASN A 79 30.62 0.58 2.56
C ASN A 79 31.03 1.62 1.51
N LEU A 80 30.30 1.65 0.40
CA LEU A 80 30.30 2.77 -0.53
C LEU A 80 29.96 4.06 0.23
N ALA A 81 30.41 5.23 -0.24
CA ALA A 81 30.07 6.50 0.39
C ALA A 81 29.46 7.46 -0.63
N LEU A 82 28.37 8.12 -0.24
CA LEU A 82 27.71 9.15 -1.05
C LEU A 82 28.61 10.38 -1.16
N LEU A 83 28.95 10.78 -2.38
CA LEU A 83 29.75 11.97 -2.68
C LEU A 83 28.86 13.19 -2.88
N LYS A 84 27.93 13.10 -3.83
CA LYS A 84 27.08 14.21 -4.26
C LYS A 84 25.64 13.75 -4.37
N ILE A 85 24.74 14.55 -3.82
CA ILE A 85 23.29 14.35 -3.95
C ILE A 85 22.83 15.10 -5.19
N GLU A 86 22.15 14.41 -6.10
CA GLU A 86 21.59 14.98 -7.33
C GLU A 86 20.08 15.09 -7.27
N SER A 87 19.43 14.19 -6.53
CA SER A 87 17.98 14.21 -6.39
C SER A 87 17.54 13.67 -5.02
N VAL A 88 16.41 14.16 -4.53
CA VAL A 88 15.71 13.61 -3.36
C VAL A 88 14.24 13.43 -3.73
N ASN A 89 13.71 12.21 -3.53
CA ASN A 89 12.34 11.85 -3.87
C ASN A 89 11.96 12.25 -5.33
N PHE A 90 12.90 12.02 -6.26
CA PHE A 90 12.82 12.32 -7.69
C PHE A 90 12.81 13.82 -8.05
N GLY A 91 12.89 14.72 -7.08
CA GLY A 91 12.93 16.16 -7.25
C GLY A 91 14.28 16.79 -6.87
N ASP A 92 14.30 18.13 -6.90
CA ASP A 92 15.46 18.94 -6.48
C ASP A 92 15.75 18.73 -4.98
N PRO A 93 17.00 18.47 -4.57
CA PRO A 93 17.36 18.34 -3.18
C PRO A 93 17.02 19.57 -2.30
N ASP A 94 17.05 20.78 -2.86
CA ASP A 94 16.75 22.00 -2.11
C ASP A 94 15.29 22.10 -1.68
N TYR A 95 14.36 21.44 -2.39
CA TYR A 95 12.96 21.38 -1.98
C TYR A 95 12.77 20.75 -0.58
N CYS A 96 13.69 19.90 -0.14
CA CYS A 96 13.65 19.31 1.21
C CYS A 96 13.62 20.34 2.34
N ARG A 97 14.10 21.57 2.09
CA ARG A 97 14.11 22.67 3.07
C ARG A 97 12.73 23.31 3.24
N GLU A 98 11.93 23.29 2.19
CA GLU A 98 10.62 23.97 2.14
C GLU A 98 9.46 23.01 2.39
N ARG A 99 9.70 21.70 2.31
CA ARG A 99 8.63 20.69 2.42
C ARG A 99 7.95 20.71 3.80
N ILE A 100 6.63 20.73 3.78
CA ILE A 100 5.81 20.56 4.97
C ILE A 100 5.86 19.09 5.39
N SER A 101 6.26 18.83 6.64
CA SER A 101 6.30 17.46 7.18
C SER A 101 4.93 16.80 7.16
N PHE A 102 4.88 15.52 6.84
CA PHE A 102 3.64 14.74 6.70
C PHE A 102 2.69 14.89 7.91
N GLY A 103 3.22 14.93 9.12
CA GLY A 103 2.42 15.11 10.34
C GLY A 103 1.76 16.49 10.50
N ASN A 104 2.26 17.50 9.78
CA ASN A 104 1.78 18.88 9.85
C ASN A 104 0.86 19.24 8.68
N ARG A 105 0.66 18.33 7.72
CA ARG A 105 -0.25 18.53 6.59
C ARG A 105 -1.70 18.39 7.01
N VAL A 106 -2.58 19.20 6.42
CA VAL A 106 -4.01 19.20 6.72
C VAL A 106 -4.69 17.99 6.05
N PRO A 107 -5.29 17.07 6.83
CA PRO A 107 -5.94 15.91 6.26
C PRO A 107 -7.30 16.24 5.67
N LEU A 108 -7.57 15.74 4.45
CA LEU A 108 -8.86 15.84 3.77
C LEU A 108 -9.52 14.46 3.65
N HIS A 109 -10.85 14.47 3.45
CA HIS A 109 -11.53 13.26 3.00
C HIS A 109 -11.10 12.90 1.58
N PRO A 110 -11.05 11.61 1.21
CA PRO A 110 -10.86 11.18 -0.16
C PRO A 110 -11.91 11.80 -1.07
N ASN A 111 -11.51 12.61 -2.04
CA ASN A 111 -12.36 13.31 -3.00
C ASN A 111 -11.88 13.14 -4.45
N ASN A 112 -10.72 12.52 -4.63
CA ASN A 112 -10.19 12.17 -5.94
C ASN A 112 -10.24 10.65 -6.07
N ARG A 113 -10.99 10.14 -7.04
CA ARG A 113 -11.17 8.72 -7.27
C ARG A 113 -9.92 8.09 -7.89
N LEU A 114 -9.61 6.87 -7.51
CA LEU A 114 -8.72 5.97 -8.22
C LEU A 114 -9.58 5.10 -9.14
N ASP A 115 -9.41 5.24 -10.44
CA ASP A 115 -10.19 4.49 -11.42
C ASP A 115 -9.77 3.02 -11.43
N MET A 116 -10.73 2.12 -11.19
CA MET A 116 -10.50 0.68 -11.13
C MET A 116 -10.97 -0.06 -12.39
N GLU A 117 -11.81 0.56 -13.21
CA GLU A 117 -12.31 -0.03 -14.44
C GLU A 117 -11.24 0.05 -15.54
N SER A 118 -10.61 -1.08 -15.90
CA SER A 118 -9.55 -1.13 -16.91
C SER A 118 -9.96 -1.91 -18.16
N ASN A 119 -10.75 -2.98 -18.02
CA ASN A 119 -11.16 -3.86 -19.11
C ASN A 119 -12.63 -4.26 -18.92
N PRO A 120 -13.46 -4.26 -19.99
CA PRO A 120 -14.85 -4.71 -19.93
C PRO A 120 -15.04 -6.11 -19.32
N ASP A 121 -14.10 -7.02 -19.54
CA ASP A 121 -14.16 -8.40 -19.08
C ASP A 121 -13.65 -8.60 -17.64
N GLU A 122 -12.94 -7.60 -17.06
CA GLU A 122 -12.46 -7.69 -15.68
C GLU A 122 -13.54 -7.22 -14.70
N LEU A 123 -14.49 -8.11 -14.46
CA LEU A 123 -15.67 -7.82 -13.65
C LEU A 123 -15.34 -7.51 -12.18
N SER A 124 -14.21 -8.03 -11.64
CA SER A 124 -13.84 -7.80 -10.23
C SER A 124 -13.56 -6.34 -9.93
N THR A 125 -12.74 -5.70 -10.76
CA THR A 125 -12.40 -4.28 -10.59
C THR A 125 -13.56 -3.38 -10.99
N ARG A 126 -14.40 -3.77 -11.96
CA ARG A 126 -15.65 -3.07 -12.30
C ARG A 126 -16.64 -3.04 -11.14
N VAL A 127 -16.82 -4.16 -10.45
CA VAL A 127 -17.67 -4.23 -9.25
C VAL A 127 -17.15 -3.32 -8.14
N ILE A 128 -15.83 -3.36 -7.87
CA ILE A 128 -15.22 -2.48 -6.87
C ILE A 128 -15.44 -1.01 -7.27
N ASP A 129 -15.12 -0.68 -8.51
CA ASP A 129 -15.24 0.66 -9.04
C ASP A 129 -16.66 1.24 -8.88
N MET A 130 -17.67 0.44 -9.12
CA MET A 130 -19.07 0.87 -9.04
C MET A 130 -19.60 0.92 -7.60
N PHE A 131 -19.37 -0.13 -6.79
CA PHE A 131 -20.01 -0.27 -5.47
C PHE A 131 -19.14 0.16 -4.30
N ILE A 132 -17.83 0.17 -4.47
CA ILE A 132 -16.87 0.37 -3.39
C ILE A 132 -15.75 1.27 -3.91
N PRO A 133 -16.07 2.51 -4.34
CA PRO A 133 -15.09 3.38 -4.97
C PRO A 133 -13.91 3.66 -4.04
N ILE A 134 -12.71 3.61 -4.59
CA ILE A 134 -11.48 3.89 -3.86
C ILE A 134 -11.05 5.33 -4.16
N GLY A 135 -10.85 6.12 -3.13
CA GLY A 135 -10.32 7.48 -3.27
C GLY A 135 -8.86 7.59 -2.84
N LYS A 136 -8.15 8.57 -3.40
CA LYS A 136 -6.82 8.96 -2.95
C LYS A 136 -6.88 9.39 -1.48
N GLY A 137 -6.08 8.74 -0.63
CA GLY A 137 -6.13 8.94 0.82
C GLY A 137 -7.04 7.97 1.58
N GLN A 138 -7.59 6.94 0.91
CA GLN A 138 -8.47 5.95 1.51
C GLN A 138 -7.75 5.06 2.53
N ARG A 139 -8.44 4.74 3.65
CA ARG A 139 -8.07 3.69 4.61
C ARG A 139 -8.99 2.50 4.41
N ALA A 140 -8.58 1.57 3.55
CA ALA A 140 -9.41 0.46 3.14
C ALA A 140 -9.00 -0.85 3.82
N LEU A 141 -9.99 -1.60 4.31
CA LEU A 141 -9.81 -2.97 4.76
C LEU A 141 -10.41 -3.96 3.75
N LEU A 142 -9.60 -4.88 3.26
CA LEU A 142 -10.05 -6.05 2.53
C LEU A 142 -10.17 -7.21 3.51
N VAL A 143 -11.39 -7.46 3.95
CA VAL A 143 -11.72 -8.44 5.00
C VAL A 143 -11.92 -9.80 4.36
N ALA A 144 -11.03 -10.73 4.63
CA ALA A 144 -10.96 -12.00 3.92
C ALA A 144 -10.90 -13.22 4.84
N PRO A 145 -11.90 -14.12 4.77
CA PRO A 145 -11.73 -15.48 5.24
C PRO A 145 -10.67 -16.23 4.41
N PRO A 146 -10.06 -17.31 4.93
CA PRO A 146 -9.13 -18.12 4.16
C PRO A 146 -9.75 -18.67 2.87
N ARG A 147 -8.96 -18.73 1.78
CA ARG A 147 -9.32 -19.31 0.47
C ARG A 147 -10.46 -18.61 -0.28
N THR A 148 -10.61 -17.31 -0.12
CA THR A 148 -11.64 -16.50 -0.82
C THR A 148 -11.13 -15.76 -2.05
N GLY A 149 -9.89 -16.01 -2.49
CA GLY A 149 -9.30 -15.32 -3.65
C GLY A 149 -8.69 -13.95 -3.34
N LYS A 150 -8.35 -13.70 -2.06
CA LYS A 150 -7.74 -12.44 -1.57
C LYS A 150 -6.56 -11.98 -2.44
N THR A 151 -5.56 -12.83 -2.63
CA THR A 151 -4.32 -12.50 -3.36
C THR A 151 -4.59 -12.14 -4.81
N VAL A 152 -5.47 -12.90 -5.49
CA VAL A 152 -5.88 -12.61 -6.88
C VAL A 152 -6.59 -11.26 -6.98
N LEU A 153 -7.46 -10.93 -6.01
CA LEU A 153 -8.15 -9.65 -6.00
C LEU A 153 -7.17 -8.48 -5.77
N LEU A 154 -6.19 -8.63 -4.88
CA LEU A 154 -5.13 -7.64 -4.68
C LEU A 154 -4.31 -7.42 -5.96
N GLN A 155 -3.94 -8.48 -6.68
CA GLN A 155 -3.23 -8.37 -7.96
C GLN A 155 -4.05 -7.60 -9.00
N LYS A 156 -5.36 -7.86 -9.07
CA LYS A 156 -6.27 -7.13 -9.97
C LYS A 156 -6.39 -5.65 -9.60
N ILE A 157 -6.52 -5.33 -8.31
CA ILE A 157 -6.51 -3.95 -7.80
C ILE A 157 -5.19 -3.28 -8.14
N ALA A 158 -4.05 -3.94 -7.89
CA ALA A 158 -2.72 -3.41 -8.20
C ALA A 158 -2.57 -3.05 -9.69
N ARG A 159 -2.99 -3.97 -10.58
CA ARG A 159 -2.96 -3.74 -12.04
C ARG A 159 -3.87 -2.58 -12.44
N ALA A 160 -5.10 -2.53 -11.94
CA ALA A 160 -6.02 -1.45 -12.24
C ALA A 160 -5.46 -0.09 -11.81
N ILE A 161 -4.83 0.00 -10.62
CA ILE A 161 -4.17 1.23 -10.15
C ILE A 161 -3.07 1.64 -11.12
N THR A 162 -2.16 0.74 -11.49
CA THR A 162 -1.00 1.06 -12.33
C THR A 162 -1.37 1.35 -13.78
N ASP A 163 -2.40 0.72 -14.29
CA ASP A 163 -2.82 0.89 -15.70
C ASP A 163 -3.65 2.17 -15.88
N ASN A 164 -4.50 2.52 -14.91
CA ASN A 164 -5.40 3.68 -15.01
C ASN A 164 -4.86 4.96 -14.34
N ASN A 165 -3.92 4.83 -13.38
CA ASN A 165 -3.39 5.95 -12.62
C ASN A 165 -1.84 5.94 -12.67
N PRO A 166 -1.21 6.26 -13.81
CA PRO A 166 0.23 6.11 -14.02
C PRO A 166 1.09 7.03 -13.14
N ASP A 167 0.50 8.12 -12.61
CA ASP A 167 1.19 9.06 -11.72
C ASP A 167 1.23 8.60 -10.27
N VAL A 168 0.55 7.49 -9.95
CA VAL A 168 0.49 6.94 -8.60
C VAL A 168 1.66 6.00 -8.34
N SER A 169 2.38 6.24 -7.26
CA SER A 169 3.43 5.34 -6.78
C SER A 169 2.81 4.17 -6.01
N LEU A 170 2.89 2.95 -6.56
CA LEU A 170 2.34 1.74 -5.95
C LEU A 170 3.41 0.95 -5.20
N PHE A 171 3.14 0.67 -3.91
CA PHE A 171 3.90 -0.27 -3.07
C PHE A 171 3.03 -1.47 -2.71
N VAL A 172 3.58 -2.67 -2.87
CA VAL A 172 2.97 -3.89 -2.35
C VAL A 172 3.84 -4.39 -1.21
N LEU A 173 3.29 -4.37 0.00
CA LEU A 173 3.98 -4.80 1.22
C LEU A 173 3.42 -6.14 1.69
N LEU A 174 4.27 -7.17 1.60
CA LEU A 174 3.93 -8.54 1.98
C LEU A 174 4.61 -8.89 3.31
N ILE A 175 3.81 -9.13 4.34
CA ILE A 175 4.30 -9.43 5.69
C ILE A 175 3.89 -10.84 6.11
N ASP A 176 4.88 -11.65 6.46
CA ASP A 176 4.70 -13.05 6.89
C ASP A 176 3.96 -13.89 5.82
N GLU A 177 4.17 -13.55 4.53
CA GLU A 177 3.65 -14.30 3.40
C GLU A 177 4.69 -15.30 2.86
N ARG A 178 4.25 -16.20 1.97
CA ARG A 178 5.10 -17.25 1.42
C ARG A 178 6.01 -16.71 0.31
N PRO A 179 7.26 -17.21 0.19
CA PRO A 179 8.18 -16.78 -0.88
C PRO A 179 7.62 -16.93 -2.29
N GLU A 180 6.83 -17.99 -2.56
CA GLU A 180 6.19 -18.20 -3.84
C GLU A 180 5.11 -17.14 -4.16
N GLU A 181 4.36 -16.65 -3.14
CA GLU A 181 3.38 -15.58 -3.30
C GLU A 181 4.09 -14.23 -3.55
N VAL A 182 5.25 -14.00 -2.93
CA VAL A 182 6.10 -12.83 -3.20
C VAL A 182 6.56 -12.82 -4.66
N THR A 183 7.13 -13.93 -5.13
CA THR A 183 7.61 -14.06 -6.50
C THR A 183 6.47 -13.88 -7.52
N GLU A 184 5.29 -14.41 -7.24
CA GLU A 184 4.12 -14.23 -8.09
C GLU A 184 3.71 -12.75 -8.16
N MET A 185 3.68 -12.05 -7.02
CA MET A 185 3.36 -10.63 -6.96
C MET A 185 4.36 -9.78 -7.75
N GLU A 186 5.66 -10.01 -7.58
CA GLU A 186 6.73 -9.33 -8.33
C GLU A 186 6.61 -9.51 -9.84
N ARG A 187 6.16 -10.68 -10.31
CA ARG A 187 5.98 -10.95 -11.74
C ARG A 187 4.71 -10.36 -12.33
N THR A 188 3.69 -10.13 -11.51
CA THR A 188 2.35 -9.77 -11.97
C THR A 188 2.00 -8.30 -11.79
N VAL A 189 2.70 -7.57 -10.92
CA VAL A 189 2.38 -6.20 -10.56
C VAL A 189 3.48 -5.25 -11.06
N LYS A 190 3.07 -4.16 -11.71
CA LYS A 190 3.96 -3.05 -12.08
C LYS A 190 4.06 -2.06 -10.92
N GLY A 191 4.68 -2.46 -9.84
CA GLY A 191 4.85 -1.65 -8.63
C GLY A 191 6.06 -2.13 -7.85
N GLU A 192 6.42 -1.42 -6.82
CA GLU A 192 7.50 -1.84 -5.95
C GLU A 192 6.98 -2.85 -4.93
N VAL A 193 7.48 -4.10 -5.02
CA VAL A 193 7.13 -5.17 -4.09
C VAL A 193 8.21 -5.24 -3.00
N VAL A 194 7.77 -5.12 -1.76
CA VAL A 194 8.63 -5.20 -0.57
C VAL A 194 8.08 -6.29 0.34
N SER A 195 8.92 -7.19 0.79
CA SER A 195 8.47 -8.35 1.53
C SER A 195 9.33 -8.65 2.76
N SER A 196 8.70 -9.30 3.72
CA SER A 196 9.33 -10.03 4.80
C SER A 196 8.57 -11.33 4.98
N THR A 197 9.18 -12.44 4.56
CA THR A 197 8.55 -13.75 4.45
C THR A 197 8.42 -14.47 5.80
N PHE A 198 7.61 -15.52 5.87
CA PHE A 198 7.23 -16.20 7.13
C PHE A 198 8.42 -16.83 7.87
N ASP A 199 9.52 -17.09 7.20
CA ASP A 199 10.77 -17.64 7.76
C ASP A 199 11.65 -16.57 8.44
N GLU A 200 11.27 -15.30 8.35
CA GLU A 200 12.00 -14.19 8.95
C GLU A 200 11.49 -13.85 10.36
N PRO A 201 12.32 -13.25 11.22
CA PRO A 201 11.91 -12.91 12.58
C PRO A 201 10.90 -11.76 12.61
N PRO A 202 9.99 -11.72 13.62
CA PRO A 202 8.96 -10.68 13.75
C PRO A 202 9.49 -9.24 13.75
N GLN A 203 10.69 -9.02 14.28
CA GLN A 203 11.36 -7.71 14.28
C GLN A 203 11.55 -7.18 12.86
N ARG A 204 11.92 -8.07 11.92
CA ARG A 204 12.11 -7.71 10.52
C ARG A 204 10.80 -7.30 9.85
N HIS A 205 9.71 -8.00 10.13
CA HIS A 205 8.38 -7.62 9.63
C HIS A 205 8.01 -6.18 10.01
N VAL A 206 8.25 -5.82 11.27
CA VAL A 206 7.94 -4.47 11.77
C VAL A 206 8.88 -3.42 11.15
N GLN A 207 10.20 -3.71 11.05
CA GLN A 207 11.17 -2.78 10.47
C GLN A 207 10.90 -2.48 8.99
N VAL A 208 10.60 -3.52 8.21
CA VAL A 208 10.24 -3.37 6.78
C VAL A 208 9.00 -2.50 6.62
N ALA A 209 7.95 -2.76 7.42
CA ALA A 209 6.74 -1.97 7.38
C ALA A 209 6.99 -0.49 7.74
N ASP A 210 7.78 -0.23 8.77
CA ASP A 210 8.14 1.13 9.17
C ASP A 210 8.91 1.86 8.05
N MET A 211 9.87 1.20 7.38
CA MET A 211 10.62 1.80 6.27
C MET A 211 9.76 2.12 5.06
N VAL A 212 8.84 1.22 4.68
CA VAL A 212 7.89 1.48 3.58
C VAL A 212 6.98 2.66 3.92
N LEU A 213 6.49 2.74 5.16
CA LEU A 213 5.66 3.85 5.60
C LEU A 213 6.42 5.19 5.57
N GLU A 214 7.67 5.22 6.06
CA GLU A 214 8.46 6.44 6.03
C GLU A 214 8.78 6.86 4.58
N LYS A 215 9.11 5.93 3.69
CA LYS A 215 9.28 6.22 2.26
C LYS A 215 8.00 6.80 1.65
N ALA A 216 6.86 6.18 1.89
CA ALA A 216 5.57 6.68 1.39
C ALA A 216 5.28 8.11 1.87
N LYS A 217 5.51 8.40 3.17
CA LYS A 217 5.34 9.76 3.71
C LYS A 217 6.26 10.78 3.03
N ARG A 218 7.52 10.40 2.74
CA ARG A 218 8.47 11.32 2.06
C ARG A 218 8.00 11.64 0.64
N LEU A 219 7.47 10.66 -0.08
CA LEU A 219 6.91 10.89 -1.41
C LEU A 219 5.69 11.82 -1.35
N VAL A 220 4.78 11.62 -0.38
CA VAL A 220 3.62 12.52 -0.17
C VAL A 220 4.08 13.94 0.18
N GLU A 221 5.13 14.12 1.00
CA GLU A 221 5.71 15.44 1.29
C GLU A 221 6.21 16.16 0.04
N HIS A 222 6.48 15.43 -1.06
CA HIS A 222 6.85 15.97 -2.38
C HIS A 222 5.66 16.04 -3.35
N GLY A 223 4.43 15.94 -2.85
CA GLY A 223 3.21 16.08 -3.66
C GLY A 223 2.81 14.84 -4.44
N ASN A 224 3.47 13.68 -4.22
CA ASN A 224 3.12 12.45 -4.93
C ASN A 224 1.91 11.76 -4.29
N ASP A 225 1.12 11.10 -5.13
CA ASP A 225 0.08 10.17 -4.69
C ASP A 225 0.66 8.77 -4.53
N VAL A 226 0.47 8.20 -3.36
CA VAL A 226 1.04 6.90 -2.99
C VAL A 226 -0.06 5.93 -2.59
N VAL A 227 0.02 4.70 -3.09
CA VAL A 227 -0.83 3.58 -2.66
C VAL A 227 0.03 2.48 -2.06
N ILE A 228 -0.33 2.01 -0.88
CA ILE A 228 0.24 0.82 -0.25
C ILE A 228 -0.83 -0.28 -0.22
N LEU A 229 -0.55 -1.41 -0.87
CA LEU A 229 -1.31 -2.64 -0.69
C LEU A 229 -0.57 -3.48 0.37
N LEU A 230 -1.19 -3.67 1.53
CA LEU A 230 -0.60 -4.44 2.64
C LEU A 230 -1.26 -5.80 2.79
N ASP A 231 -0.51 -6.86 2.61
CA ASP A 231 -0.94 -8.21 2.88
C ASP A 231 -0.02 -8.86 3.95
N SER A 232 -0.39 -8.91 5.25
CA SER A 232 -1.64 -8.47 5.85
C SER A 232 -1.42 -7.62 7.11
N ILE A 233 -2.38 -6.76 7.44
CA ILE A 233 -2.37 -5.99 8.69
C ILE A 233 -2.48 -6.91 9.92
N THR A 234 -3.20 -8.03 9.79
CA THR A 234 -3.33 -9.04 10.85
C THR A 234 -1.97 -9.62 11.24
N ARG A 235 -1.15 -9.96 10.24
CA ARG A 235 0.18 -10.53 10.47
C ARG A 235 1.17 -9.48 10.97
N LEU A 236 1.08 -8.24 10.47
CA LEU A 236 1.86 -7.12 11.01
C LEU A 236 1.52 -6.86 12.47
N ALA A 237 0.24 -6.93 12.85
CA ALA A 237 -0.20 -6.78 14.23
C ALA A 237 0.30 -7.91 15.13
N ARG A 238 0.29 -9.16 14.65
CA ARG A 238 0.88 -10.32 15.37
C ARG A 238 2.39 -10.13 15.58
N ALA A 239 3.13 -9.73 14.56
CA ALA A 239 4.56 -9.43 14.66
C ALA A 239 4.83 -8.31 15.66
N SER A 240 4.04 -7.22 15.60
CA SER A 240 4.12 -6.12 16.55
C SER A 240 3.84 -6.58 18.00
N ASN A 241 2.90 -7.51 18.19
CA ASN A 241 2.63 -8.09 19.51
C ASN A 241 3.82 -8.87 20.06
N THR A 242 4.47 -9.66 19.20
CA THR A 242 5.65 -10.46 19.59
C THR A 242 6.84 -9.59 19.98
N VAL A 243 7.05 -8.45 19.31
CA VAL A 243 8.20 -7.55 19.59
C VAL A 243 7.90 -6.50 20.66
N SER A 244 6.65 -6.35 21.08
CA SER A 244 6.27 -5.39 22.11
C SER A 244 6.78 -5.87 23.47
N PRO A 245 7.41 -4.99 24.28
CA PRO A 245 7.76 -5.36 25.65
C PRO A 245 6.50 -5.67 26.45
N SER A 246 6.56 -6.68 27.30
CA SER A 246 5.43 -7.03 28.15
C SER A 246 5.07 -5.85 29.07
N SER A 247 3.82 -5.42 28.95
CA SER A 247 3.27 -4.32 29.75
C SER A 247 2.65 -4.81 31.08
N GLY A 248 2.56 -6.11 31.28
CA GLY A 248 1.80 -6.75 32.37
C GLY A 248 0.28 -6.59 32.20
N ARG A 249 -0.20 -6.01 31.10
CA ARG A 249 -1.61 -5.83 30.75
C ARG A 249 -1.90 -6.48 29.42
N VAL A 250 -2.47 -7.66 29.46
CA VAL A 250 -2.83 -8.45 28.27
C VAL A 250 -4.31 -8.31 28.02
N LEU A 251 -4.68 -7.92 26.82
CA LEU A 251 -6.05 -7.87 26.33
C LEU A 251 -6.55 -9.28 25.95
N THR A 252 -7.84 -9.40 25.64
CA THR A 252 -8.42 -10.66 25.13
C THR A 252 -7.62 -11.19 23.94
N GLY A 253 -7.47 -12.52 23.87
CA GLY A 253 -6.71 -13.18 22.79
C GLY A 253 -5.19 -13.14 22.92
N GLY A 254 -4.64 -12.71 24.07
CA GLY A 254 -3.17 -12.67 24.26
C GLY A 254 -2.47 -11.46 23.65
N MET A 255 -3.21 -10.38 23.41
CA MET A 255 -2.68 -9.14 22.84
C MET A 255 -2.15 -8.22 23.93
N GLU A 256 -0.88 -7.79 23.84
CA GLU A 256 -0.31 -6.77 24.71
C GLU A 256 -0.99 -5.40 24.47
N ALA A 257 -1.25 -4.65 25.53
CA ALA A 257 -2.02 -3.40 25.45
C ALA A 257 -1.45 -2.37 24.44
N ASN A 258 -0.14 -2.34 24.29
CA ASN A 258 0.56 -1.40 23.38
C ASN A 258 0.90 -1.98 22.01
N ALA A 259 0.63 -3.26 21.79
CA ALA A 259 1.05 -3.97 20.57
C ALA A 259 0.46 -3.39 19.29
N LEU A 260 -0.76 -2.88 19.35
CA LEU A 260 -1.47 -2.34 18.18
C LEU A 260 -1.11 -0.89 17.84
N GLN A 261 -0.32 -0.20 18.66
CA GLN A 261 0.00 1.22 18.41
C GLN A 261 0.74 1.42 17.07
N ARG A 262 1.77 0.59 16.79
CA ARG A 262 2.52 0.68 15.52
C ARG A 262 1.64 0.35 14.31
N PRO A 263 0.94 -0.80 14.24
CA PRO A 263 0.04 -1.11 13.13
C PRO A 263 -1.08 -0.08 12.95
N LYS A 264 -1.65 0.47 14.04
CA LYS A 264 -2.64 1.56 13.98
C LYS A 264 -2.03 2.85 13.43
N LYS A 265 -0.81 3.21 13.82
CA LYS A 265 -0.08 4.35 13.27
C LYS A 265 0.21 4.16 11.78
N PHE A 266 0.55 2.94 11.36
CA PHE A 266 0.73 2.59 9.95
C PHE A 266 -0.58 2.82 9.18
N PHE A 267 -1.64 2.13 9.54
CA PHE A 267 -2.92 2.20 8.82
C PHE A 267 -3.58 3.58 8.91
N GLY A 268 -3.49 4.22 10.08
CA GLY A 268 -4.01 5.57 10.34
C GLY A 268 -3.25 6.69 9.62
N ALA A 269 -2.09 6.39 9.02
CA ALA A 269 -1.35 7.37 8.22
C ALA A 269 -2.06 7.70 6.90
N ALA A 270 -2.91 6.80 6.37
CA ALA A 270 -3.63 7.03 5.13
C ALA A 270 -4.50 8.28 5.21
N ARG A 271 -4.28 9.22 4.30
CA ARG A 271 -5.00 10.50 4.17
C ARG A 271 -4.74 11.16 2.82
N ASN A 272 -5.69 11.92 2.36
CA ASN A 272 -5.49 12.95 1.36
C ASN A 272 -5.02 14.24 2.06
N THR A 273 -4.23 15.10 1.41
CA THR A 273 -3.70 16.32 2.03
C THR A 273 -4.02 17.57 1.21
N GLU A 274 -4.32 18.69 1.90
CA GLU A 274 -4.67 19.95 1.26
C GLU A 274 -3.49 20.52 0.46
N GLU A 275 -2.27 20.30 0.94
CA GLU A 275 -1.03 20.77 0.32
C GLU A 275 -0.60 19.93 -0.90
N GLY A 276 -1.43 18.98 -1.31
CA GLY A 276 -1.17 18.05 -2.41
C GLY A 276 -0.47 16.76 -1.96
N GLY A 277 -0.63 15.73 -2.78
CA GLY A 277 -0.21 14.37 -2.48
C GLY A 277 -1.15 13.63 -1.52
N SER A 278 -1.18 12.33 -1.65
CA SER A 278 -2.03 11.47 -0.83
C SER A 278 -1.35 10.16 -0.47
N LEU A 279 -1.74 9.58 0.66
CA LEU A 279 -1.37 8.22 1.05
C LEU A 279 -2.64 7.38 1.19
N THR A 280 -2.81 6.43 0.29
CA THR A 280 -3.88 5.42 0.31
C THR A 280 -3.33 4.11 0.85
N ILE A 281 -4.02 3.46 1.78
CA ILE A 281 -3.62 2.15 2.30
C ILE A 281 -4.80 1.19 2.16
N ILE A 282 -4.59 0.11 1.41
CA ILE A 282 -5.51 -1.01 1.27
C ILE A 282 -4.88 -2.20 1.98
N ALA A 283 -5.38 -2.54 3.15
CA ALA A 283 -4.81 -3.59 3.98
C ALA A 283 -5.74 -4.79 4.07
N THR A 284 -5.19 -6.00 3.93
CA THR A 284 -5.98 -7.22 4.16
C THR A 284 -6.08 -7.51 5.65
N ALA A 285 -7.29 -7.82 6.10
CA ALA A 285 -7.59 -8.29 7.44
C ALA A 285 -8.10 -9.73 7.37
N LEU A 286 -7.44 -10.63 8.08
CA LEU A 286 -7.81 -12.05 8.11
C LEU A 286 -8.86 -12.29 9.18
N ILE A 287 -9.96 -12.94 8.79
CA ILE A 287 -11.05 -13.34 9.68
C ILE A 287 -11.32 -14.86 9.57
N GLU A 288 -12.08 -15.41 10.48
CA GLU A 288 -12.44 -16.85 10.49
C GLU A 288 -11.21 -17.78 10.47
N THR A 289 -10.12 -17.36 11.09
CA THR A 289 -8.88 -18.14 11.22
C THR A 289 -8.92 -19.12 12.39
N GLY A 290 -9.92 -19.04 13.24
CA GLY A 290 -10.00 -19.74 14.53
C GLY A 290 -9.13 -19.12 15.64
N SER A 291 -8.48 -18.00 15.38
CA SER A 291 -7.64 -17.27 16.33
C SER A 291 -8.41 -16.11 16.98
N ARG A 292 -8.60 -16.15 18.31
CA ARG A 292 -9.19 -15.03 19.06
C ARG A 292 -8.37 -13.74 18.95
N MET A 293 -7.06 -13.85 18.77
CA MET A 293 -6.20 -12.69 18.54
C MET A 293 -6.58 -11.97 17.25
N ASP A 294 -6.84 -12.70 16.17
CA ASP A 294 -7.21 -12.11 14.87
C ASP A 294 -8.57 -11.41 14.93
N GLU A 295 -9.52 -11.95 15.71
CA GLU A 295 -10.80 -11.30 15.95
C GLU A 295 -10.62 -9.96 16.65
N VAL A 296 -9.78 -9.90 17.69
CA VAL A 296 -9.45 -8.64 18.38
C VAL A 296 -8.77 -7.66 17.44
N ILE A 297 -7.77 -8.12 16.68
CA ILE A 297 -7.08 -7.28 15.67
C ILE A 297 -8.10 -6.70 14.69
N PHE A 298 -8.95 -7.53 14.11
CA PHE A 298 -9.95 -7.09 13.15
C PHE A 298 -10.88 -6.02 13.71
N GLU A 299 -11.47 -6.22 14.90
CA GLU A 299 -12.35 -5.24 15.53
C GLU A 299 -11.66 -3.91 15.83
N GLU A 300 -10.37 -3.93 16.19
CA GLU A 300 -9.59 -2.72 16.46
C GLU A 300 -9.26 -1.91 15.18
N PHE A 301 -9.17 -2.56 14.02
CA PHE A 301 -8.92 -1.88 12.74
C PHE A 301 -10.20 -1.48 12.01
N LYS A 302 -11.30 -2.22 12.17
CA LYS A 302 -12.61 -1.91 11.59
C LYS A 302 -13.06 -0.49 11.94
N GLY A 303 -12.87 -0.06 13.19
CA GLY A 303 -13.20 1.31 13.62
C GLY A 303 -12.28 2.39 13.03
N THR A 304 -11.10 2.05 12.51
CA THR A 304 -10.10 3.00 11.98
C THR A 304 -10.27 3.21 10.47
N GLY A 305 -10.79 2.23 9.75
CA GLY A 305 -11.05 2.28 8.31
C GLY A 305 -12.19 3.22 7.93
N ASN A 306 -12.19 3.68 6.68
CA ASN A 306 -13.29 4.41 6.07
C ASN A 306 -13.81 3.73 4.78
N MET A 307 -13.37 2.49 4.53
CA MET A 307 -13.79 1.65 3.43
C MET A 307 -13.57 0.19 3.79
N GLU A 308 -14.51 -0.68 3.45
CA GLU A 308 -14.42 -2.10 3.74
C GLU A 308 -14.87 -2.91 2.50
N ILE A 309 -14.07 -3.90 2.11
CA ILE A 309 -14.41 -4.92 1.11
C ILE A 309 -14.47 -6.25 1.83
N TYR A 310 -15.65 -6.82 1.98
CA TYR A 310 -15.83 -8.14 2.60
C TYR A 310 -15.83 -9.23 1.55
N LEU A 311 -14.95 -10.22 1.70
CA LEU A 311 -15.01 -11.45 0.93
C LEU A 311 -15.87 -12.50 1.63
N GLU A 312 -16.68 -13.20 0.86
CA GLU A 312 -17.61 -14.22 1.36
C GLU A 312 -17.16 -15.62 0.92
N ARG A 313 -16.97 -16.52 1.91
CA ARG A 313 -16.53 -17.90 1.63
C ARG A 313 -17.48 -18.68 0.76
N LYS A 314 -18.80 -18.54 0.96
CA LYS A 314 -19.82 -19.26 0.21
C LYS A 314 -19.79 -18.94 -1.29
N LEU A 315 -19.43 -17.70 -1.66
CA LEU A 315 -19.22 -17.33 -3.06
C LEU A 315 -18.01 -18.06 -3.65
N ALA A 316 -16.89 -18.06 -2.92
CA ALA A 316 -15.68 -18.75 -3.38
C ALA A 316 -15.84 -20.26 -3.49
N GLU A 317 -16.57 -20.91 -2.59
CA GLU A 317 -16.91 -22.33 -2.62
C GLU A 317 -17.73 -22.69 -3.88
N LYS A 318 -18.62 -21.79 -4.33
CA LYS A 318 -19.38 -21.91 -5.57
C LYS A 318 -18.62 -21.44 -6.81
N ARG A 319 -17.36 -21.02 -6.69
CA ARG A 319 -16.54 -20.48 -7.78
C ARG A 319 -17.10 -19.20 -8.42
N ILE A 320 -17.85 -18.42 -7.65
CA ILE A 320 -18.36 -17.11 -8.05
C ILE A 320 -17.31 -16.07 -7.67
N TYR A 321 -16.73 -15.36 -8.65
CA TYR A 321 -15.71 -14.33 -8.45
C TYR A 321 -16.07 -13.03 -9.20
N PRO A 322 -15.82 -11.84 -8.57
CA PRO A 322 -15.21 -11.65 -7.26
C PRO A 322 -16.12 -12.17 -6.13
N ALA A 323 -15.51 -12.80 -5.12
CA ALA A 323 -16.26 -13.32 -3.98
C ALA A 323 -16.60 -12.20 -2.97
N ILE A 324 -17.11 -11.06 -3.43
CA ILE A 324 -17.39 -9.85 -2.64
C ILE A 324 -18.84 -9.90 -2.13
N ASP A 325 -19.02 -9.69 -0.83
CA ASP A 325 -20.32 -9.42 -0.23
C ASP A 325 -20.69 -7.94 -0.43
N LEU A 326 -21.58 -7.66 -1.37
CA LEU A 326 -21.99 -6.29 -1.75
C LEU A 326 -22.78 -5.57 -0.65
N GLN A 327 -23.45 -6.31 0.23
CA GLN A 327 -24.26 -5.73 1.31
C GLN A 327 -23.40 -5.23 2.46
N ARG A 328 -22.31 -5.97 2.77
CA ARG A 328 -21.39 -5.62 3.86
C ARG A 328 -20.28 -4.66 3.43
N SER A 329 -20.03 -4.58 2.12
CA SER A 329 -18.96 -3.76 1.56
C SER A 329 -19.41 -2.36 1.22
N GLY A 330 -18.53 -1.37 1.38
CA GLY A 330 -18.83 0.01 1.02
C GLY A 330 -17.73 1.00 1.37
N THR A 331 -17.88 2.20 0.87
CA THR A 331 -16.99 3.35 1.10
C THR A 331 -17.76 4.43 1.82
N ARG A 332 -17.19 4.97 2.91
CA ARG A 332 -17.77 6.13 3.60
C ARG A 332 -17.58 7.38 2.74
N LYS A 333 -18.61 8.21 2.65
CA LYS A 333 -18.64 9.43 1.82
C LYS A 333 -18.39 9.14 0.33
N GLU A 334 -18.97 8.05 -0.18
CA GLU A 334 -18.93 7.70 -1.60
C GLU A 334 -19.43 8.81 -2.52
N GLU A 335 -20.29 9.71 -1.99
CA GLU A 335 -20.80 10.90 -2.68
C GLU A 335 -19.71 11.91 -3.07
N LEU A 336 -18.51 11.83 -2.49
CA LEU A 336 -17.36 12.64 -2.88
C LEU A 336 -16.56 12.03 -4.05
N LEU A 337 -16.84 10.77 -4.40
CA LEU A 337 -16.08 9.98 -5.38
C LEU A 337 -16.90 9.60 -6.61
N ILE A 338 -18.22 9.69 -6.55
CA ILE A 338 -19.14 9.27 -7.61
C ILE A 338 -20.00 10.47 -8.00
N GLU A 339 -20.20 10.66 -9.31
CA GLU A 339 -21.08 11.68 -9.83
C GLU A 339 -22.53 11.48 -9.34
N PRO A 340 -23.30 12.53 -9.00
CA PRO A 340 -24.61 12.41 -8.37
C PRO A 340 -25.62 11.55 -9.15
N ASP A 341 -25.62 11.62 -10.48
CA ASP A 341 -26.53 10.84 -11.33
C ASP A 341 -26.19 9.35 -11.28
N ASP A 342 -24.93 8.99 -11.34
CA ASP A 342 -24.48 7.61 -11.27
C ASP A 342 -24.66 7.05 -9.85
N LEU A 343 -24.44 7.85 -8.82
CA LEU A 343 -24.69 7.50 -7.42
C LEU A 343 -26.16 7.14 -7.17
N ASN A 344 -27.09 7.94 -7.69
CA ASN A 344 -28.52 7.65 -7.59
C ASN A 344 -28.89 6.29 -8.23
N ARG A 345 -28.31 5.98 -9.41
CA ARG A 345 -28.50 4.69 -10.08
C ARG A 345 -27.94 3.52 -9.28
N ILE A 346 -26.76 3.71 -8.71
CA ILE A 346 -26.12 2.70 -7.84
C ILE A 346 -26.98 2.45 -6.59
N TRP A 347 -27.55 3.48 -6.00
CA TRP A 347 -28.45 3.32 -4.85
C TRP A 347 -29.74 2.57 -5.22
N LEU A 348 -30.31 2.83 -6.40
CA LEU A 348 -31.44 2.05 -6.91
C LEU A 348 -31.05 0.58 -7.10
N LEU A 349 -29.89 0.32 -7.70
CA LEU A 349 -29.37 -1.02 -7.88
C LEU A 349 -29.15 -1.74 -6.53
N ARG A 350 -28.57 -1.05 -5.54
CA ARG A 350 -28.44 -1.60 -4.17
C ARG A 350 -29.80 -1.97 -3.58
N LYS A 351 -30.86 -1.19 -3.79
CA LYS A 351 -32.21 -1.53 -3.31
C LYS A 351 -32.74 -2.81 -3.97
N VAL A 352 -32.42 -3.08 -5.22
CA VAL A 352 -32.80 -4.32 -5.92
C VAL A 352 -31.99 -5.51 -5.37
N LEU A 353 -30.71 -5.32 -5.07
CA LEU A 353 -29.81 -6.38 -4.59
C LEU A 353 -30.00 -6.71 -3.10
N ASN A 354 -30.43 -5.77 -2.28
CA ASN A 354 -30.53 -5.93 -0.82
C ASN A 354 -31.40 -7.11 -0.34
N PRO A 355 -32.57 -7.44 -0.96
CA PRO A 355 -33.37 -8.59 -0.52
C PRO A 355 -32.78 -9.96 -0.96
N MET A 356 -31.78 -9.97 -1.82
CA MET A 356 -31.14 -11.18 -2.32
C MET A 356 -30.05 -11.68 -1.35
N SER A 357 -29.81 -12.99 -1.33
CA SER A 357 -28.62 -13.51 -0.63
C SER A 357 -27.33 -13.02 -1.30
N PRO A 358 -26.16 -13.02 -0.61
CA PRO A 358 -24.88 -12.62 -1.22
C PRO A 358 -24.55 -13.35 -2.52
N ASN A 359 -24.93 -14.64 -2.64
CA ASN A 359 -24.71 -15.42 -3.85
C ASN A 359 -25.61 -14.94 -5.00
N GLU A 360 -26.90 -14.80 -4.74
CA GLU A 360 -27.87 -14.36 -5.74
C GLU A 360 -27.57 -12.94 -6.22
N SER A 361 -27.23 -12.02 -5.31
CA SER A 361 -26.91 -10.64 -5.66
C SER A 361 -25.68 -10.55 -6.56
N MET A 362 -24.61 -11.33 -6.26
CA MET A 362 -23.40 -11.32 -7.06
C MET A 362 -23.62 -11.99 -8.43
N GLU A 363 -24.30 -13.17 -8.48
CA GLU A 363 -24.62 -13.85 -9.74
C GLU A 363 -25.48 -12.94 -10.63
N PHE A 364 -26.51 -12.32 -10.09
CA PHE A 364 -27.37 -11.38 -10.81
C PHE A 364 -26.56 -10.19 -11.37
N LEU A 365 -25.72 -9.58 -10.53
CA LEU A 365 -24.92 -8.43 -10.95
C LEU A 365 -23.94 -8.82 -12.07
N LEU A 366 -23.23 -9.93 -11.92
CA LEU A 366 -22.26 -10.40 -12.93
C LEU A 366 -22.94 -10.73 -14.25
N ASP A 367 -24.13 -11.34 -14.22
CA ASP A 367 -24.90 -11.62 -15.43
C ASP A 367 -25.29 -10.32 -16.16
N LYS A 368 -25.74 -9.31 -15.43
CA LYS A 368 -26.13 -8.00 -16.00
C LYS A 368 -24.94 -7.18 -16.50
N LEU A 369 -23.78 -7.30 -15.85
CA LEU A 369 -22.56 -6.61 -16.29
C LEU A 369 -21.95 -7.22 -17.56
N LYS A 370 -22.15 -8.52 -17.78
CA LYS A 370 -21.73 -9.18 -19.02
C LYS A 370 -22.43 -8.55 -20.21
N GLY A 371 -21.64 -8.18 -21.22
CA GLY A 371 -22.16 -7.53 -22.43
C GLY A 371 -22.22 -6.01 -22.38
N SER A 372 -21.99 -5.37 -21.23
CA SER A 372 -21.77 -3.92 -21.15
C SER A 372 -20.29 -3.57 -21.31
N LYS A 373 -19.98 -2.53 -22.10
CA LYS A 373 -18.61 -2.13 -22.37
C LYS A 373 -17.95 -1.41 -21.18
N SER A 374 -18.76 -0.73 -20.37
CA SER A 374 -18.29 0.03 -19.22
C SER A 374 -19.34 0.09 -18.11
N ASN A 375 -18.94 0.47 -16.90
CA ASN A 375 -19.86 0.75 -15.80
C ASN A 375 -20.83 1.87 -16.13
N LYS A 376 -20.35 2.91 -16.83
CA LYS A 376 -21.17 4.04 -17.27
C LYS A 376 -22.23 3.62 -18.27
N ASP A 377 -21.90 2.74 -19.23
CA ASP A 377 -22.86 2.20 -20.20
C ASP A 377 -23.90 1.31 -19.51
N PHE A 378 -23.45 0.49 -18.55
CA PHE A 378 -24.34 -0.34 -17.74
C PHE A 378 -25.34 0.51 -16.95
N LEU A 379 -24.88 1.52 -16.23
CA LEU A 379 -25.73 2.40 -15.43
C LEU A 379 -26.72 3.20 -16.30
N LYS A 380 -26.34 3.59 -17.52
CA LYS A 380 -27.25 4.26 -18.47
C LYS A 380 -28.33 3.31 -18.98
N ALA A 381 -28.00 2.06 -19.27
CA ALA A 381 -28.93 1.06 -19.77
C ALA A 381 -30.00 0.66 -18.73
N MET A 382 -29.79 0.92 -17.44
CA MET A 382 -30.78 0.67 -16.39
C MET A 382 -32.05 1.57 -16.51
N ASN A 383 -31.99 2.66 -17.27
CA ASN A 383 -33.09 3.61 -17.46
C ASN A 383 -33.87 3.38 -18.77
N SER A 384 -33.48 2.40 -19.55
CA SER A 384 -34.14 1.98 -20.78
C SER A 384 -34.87 0.65 -20.58
#